data_2fc2eed681e90606fc1e89f7a2492218
#
_entry.id   2fc2eed681e90606fc1e89f7a2492218
#
_cell.length_a   1.000
_cell.length_b   1.000
_cell.length_c   1.000
_cell.angle_alpha   90.00
_cell.angle_beta   90.00
_cell.angle_gamma   90.00
#
_symmetry.space_group_name_H-M   'P 1'
#
loop_
_entity.id
_entity.type
_entity.pdbx_description
1 polymer ?
#
loop_
_entity_poly.entity_id
_entity_poly.type
_entity_poly.pdbx_seq_one_letter_code
_entity_poly.pdbx_strand_id
1 'polypeptide(L)'
;QYSQMPNRVTGGEVKPEKARTWEIGTRYDNGNLRAEIGAFLINFNNQYDSNQTTDTVIARGKTRHQGIEASVNYALDDVSPILSGFDVYASYAYVDATIREDGPNKGNRVPFSSKNKGTLGVGYTQGPWKANLDSNFQSNQFADNANTRAESADGSTGLIPGYMIFNSRVAYDFGPKLADLNVAFGVKNILN
;
A
#
# COMPACT_ATOMS: atom_id res chain seq x y z
N GLN A 1 -15.53 19.78 9.58
CA GLN A 1 -14.03 19.56 9.55
C GLN A 1 -13.36 20.30 8.39
N TYR A 2 -13.78 21.56 8.13
CA TYR A 2 -13.19 22.37 7.05
C TYR A 2 -12.02 23.26 7.54
N SER A 3 -11.62 23.16 8.80
CA SER A 3 -10.65 24.07 9.43
C SER A 3 -9.18 23.76 9.17
N GLN A 4 -8.86 22.74 8.37
CA GLN A 4 -7.47 22.35 8.09
C GLN A 4 -7.07 22.49 6.61
N MET A 5 -7.89 23.08 5.77
CA MET A 5 -7.45 23.39 4.41
C MET A 5 -6.59 24.67 4.42
N PRO A 6 -5.43 24.66 3.75
CA PRO A 6 -4.65 25.88 3.59
C PRO A 6 -5.51 26.98 2.96
N ASN A 7 -5.40 28.21 3.45
CA ASN A 7 -6.20 29.39 3.07
C ASN A 7 -6.01 29.83 1.60
N ARG A 8 -5.38 29.04 0.75
CA ARG A 8 -5.11 29.36 -0.65
C ARG A 8 -5.69 28.30 -1.59
N VAL A 9 -6.98 28.40 -1.82
CA VAL A 9 -7.60 27.74 -2.97
C VAL A 9 -7.50 28.68 -4.16
N THR A 10 -6.61 28.38 -5.10
CA THR A 10 -6.56 29.10 -6.37
C THR A 10 -7.64 28.54 -7.29
N GLY A 11 -8.72 29.27 -7.49
CA GLY A 11 -9.67 28.97 -8.55
C GLY A 11 -11.07 28.55 -8.14
N GLY A 12 -11.74 29.26 -7.23
CA GLY A 12 -13.18 29.17 -7.06
C GLY A 12 -13.68 28.51 -5.77
N GLU A 13 -14.97 28.28 -5.69
CA GLU A 13 -15.66 27.68 -4.54
C GLU A 13 -15.21 26.26 -4.28
N VAL A 14 -14.75 25.95 -3.06
CA VAL A 14 -14.36 24.60 -2.63
C VAL A 14 -15.62 23.75 -2.50
N LYS A 15 -15.78 22.78 -3.39
CA LYS A 15 -16.87 21.80 -3.33
C LYS A 15 -16.46 20.59 -2.50
N PRO A 16 -17.37 19.98 -1.72
CA PRO A 16 -17.06 18.77 -0.99
C PRO A 16 -16.56 17.67 -1.91
N GLU A 17 -15.47 16.99 -1.50
CA GLU A 17 -15.05 15.75 -2.13
C GLU A 17 -16.08 14.64 -1.87
N LYS A 18 -16.43 13.86 -2.88
CA LYS A 18 -17.38 12.75 -2.80
C LYS A 18 -16.76 11.49 -3.38
N ALA A 19 -16.85 10.41 -2.63
CA ALA A 19 -16.47 9.08 -3.10
C ALA A 19 -17.70 8.17 -3.16
N ARG A 20 -17.76 7.33 -4.20
CA ARG A 20 -18.70 6.22 -4.29
C ARG A 20 -17.89 4.94 -4.48
N THR A 21 -18.03 4.02 -3.54
CA THR A 21 -17.30 2.76 -3.50
C THR A 21 -18.24 1.58 -3.72
N TRP A 22 -17.76 0.61 -4.49
CA TRP A 22 -18.35 -0.72 -4.67
C TRP A 22 -17.25 -1.73 -4.40
N GLU A 23 -17.55 -2.70 -3.54
CA GLU A 23 -16.60 -3.73 -3.14
C GLU A 23 -17.31 -5.08 -3.12
N ILE A 24 -16.58 -6.12 -3.54
CA ILE A 24 -16.99 -7.52 -3.41
C ILE A 24 -15.76 -8.34 -3.06
N GLY A 25 -15.92 -9.28 -2.16
CA GLY A 25 -14.80 -10.14 -1.75
C GLY A 25 -15.26 -11.42 -1.09
N THR A 26 -14.31 -12.30 -0.88
CA THR A 26 -14.51 -13.55 -0.14
C THR A 26 -13.29 -13.86 0.71
N ARG A 27 -13.53 -14.56 1.79
CA ARG A 27 -12.53 -15.04 2.73
C ARG A 27 -12.71 -16.52 2.96
N TYR A 28 -11.58 -17.23 3.03
CA TYR A 28 -11.51 -18.63 3.44
C TYR A 28 -10.59 -18.76 4.65
N ASP A 29 -10.99 -19.54 5.63
CA ASP A 29 -10.19 -19.85 6.83
C ASP A 29 -10.52 -21.28 7.30
N ASN A 30 -9.51 -22.14 7.35
CA ASN A 30 -9.62 -23.49 7.93
C ASN A 30 -8.64 -23.73 9.09
N GLY A 31 -8.10 -22.66 9.67
CA GLY A 31 -7.08 -22.71 10.70
C GLY A 31 -5.66 -22.63 10.14
N ASN A 32 -5.26 -23.55 9.28
CA ASN A 32 -3.91 -23.54 8.68
C ASN A 32 -3.80 -22.58 7.48
N LEU A 33 -4.83 -22.51 6.64
CA LEU A 33 -4.89 -21.62 5.49
C LEU A 33 -5.91 -20.52 5.71
N ARG A 34 -5.45 -19.27 5.61
CA ARG A 34 -6.29 -18.07 5.49
C ARG A 34 -6.05 -17.44 4.15
N ALA A 35 -7.10 -17.20 3.39
CA ALA A 35 -7.01 -16.56 2.09
C ALA A 35 -8.16 -15.58 1.91
N GLU A 36 -7.86 -14.43 1.33
CA GLU A 36 -8.83 -13.39 1.01
C GLU A 36 -8.61 -12.90 -0.41
N ILE A 37 -9.69 -12.60 -1.11
CA ILE A 37 -9.66 -11.91 -2.39
C ILE A 37 -10.82 -10.93 -2.44
N GLY A 38 -10.54 -9.72 -2.92
CA GLY A 38 -11.51 -8.66 -3.10
C GLY A 38 -11.31 -7.93 -4.41
N ALA A 39 -12.37 -7.34 -4.91
CA ALA A 39 -12.35 -6.40 -6.01
C ALA A 39 -13.09 -5.14 -5.62
N PHE A 40 -12.61 -3.99 -6.07
CA PHE A 40 -13.19 -2.70 -5.74
C PHE A 40 -13.26 -1.76 -6.94
N LEU A 41 -14.19 -0.82 -6.85
CA LEU A 41 -14.35 0.31 -7.75
C LEU A 41 -14.71 1.55 -6.95
N ILE A 42 -13.85 2.56 -6.98
CA ILE A 42 -14.05 3.85 -6.29
C ILE A 42 -14.08 4.96 -7.34
N ASN A 43 -15.15 5.73 -7.36
CA ASN A 43 -15.25 6.93 -8.17
C ASN A 43 -15.23 8.16 -7.25
N PHE A 44 -14.23 9.00 -7.41
CA PHE A 44 -14.12 10.29 -6.74
C PHE A 44 -14.64 11.42 -7.63
N ASN A 45 -15.32 12.37 -7.01
CA ASN A 45 -15.69 13.65 -7.61
C ASN A 45 -15.14 14.77 -6.74
N ASN A 46 -14.67 15.85 -7.37
CA ASN A 46 -14.06 17.01 -6.72
C ASN A 46 -12.85 16.62 -5.85
N GLN A 47 -12.02 15.70 -6.31
CA GLN A 47 -10.80 15.34 -5.62
C GLN A 47 -9.81 16.51 -5.66
N TYR A 48 -9.19 16.80 -4.53
CA TYR A 48 -8.18 17.84 -4.39
C TYR A 48 -6.81 17.20 -4.17
N ASP A 49 -5.80 17.92 -4.62
CA ASP A 49 -4.40 17.59 -4.41
C ASP A 49 -3.69 18.81 -3.83
N SER A 50 -2.70 18.60 -2.97
CA SER A 50 -1.87 19.68 -2.44
C SER A 50 -0.54 19.71 -3.17
N ASN A 51 -0.20 20.83 -3.78
CA ASN A 51 1.15 21.08 -4.24
C ASN A 51 1.97 21.62 -3.06
N GLN A 52 2.81 20.76 -2.49
CA GLN A 52 3.63 21.12 -1.32
C GLN A 52 4.67 22.19 -1.62
N THR A 53 5.09 22.34 -2.88
CA THR A 53 6.09 23.34 -3.30
C THR A 53 5.48 24.75 -3.34
N THR A 54 4.22 24.86 -3.76
CA THR A 54 3.54 26.16 -3.90
C THR A 54 2.51 26.43 -2.81
N ASP A 55 2.36 25.51 -1.86
CA ASP A 55 1.31 25.55 -0.80
C ASP A 55 -0.09 25.86 -1.37
N THR A 56 -0.37 25.29 -2.55
CA THR A 56 -1.64 25.47 -3.24
C THR A 56 -2.42 24.17 -3.32
N VAL A 57 -3.74 24.27 -3.22
CA VAL A 57 -4.66 23.16 -3.46
C VAL A 57 -5.12 23.21 -4.91
N ILE A 58 -4.88 22.11 -5.61
CA ILE A 58 -5.27 21.93 -7.02
C ILE A 58 -6.47 21.00 -7.08
N ALA A 59 -7.55 21.41 -7.75
CA ALA A 59 -8.66 20.53 -8.04
C ALA A 59 -8.22 19.48 -9.09
N ARG A 60 -8.12 18.21 -8.70
CA ARG A 60 -7.86 17.08 -9.60
C ARG A 60 -9.14 16.66 -10.34
N GLY A 61 -10.29 17.02 -9.82
CA GLY A 61 -11.59 16.74 -10.41
C GLY A 61 -12.04 15.30 -10.18
N LYS A 62 -12.40 14.58 -11.24
CA LYS A 62 -12.90 13.21 -11.18
C LYS A 62 -11.77 12.22 -11.36
N THR A 63 -11.72 11.21 -10.50
CA THR A 63 -10.81 10.07 -10.66
C THR A 63 -11.56 8.76 -10.44
N ARG A 64 -11.01 7.68 -11.01
CA ARG A 64 -11.48 6.31 -10.78
C ARG A 64 -10.34 5.44 -10.33
N HIS A 65 -10.57 4.72 -9.26
CA HIS A 65 -9.66 3.70 -8.74
C HIS A 65 -10.39 2.36 -8.78
N GLN A 66 -9.82 1.39 -9.45
CA GLN A 66 -10.38 0.04 -9.53
C GLN A 66 -9.26 -0.97 -9.42
N GLY A 67 -9.58 -2.13 -8.84
CA GLY A 67 -8.53 -3.11 -8.64
C GLY A 67 -9.00 -4.39 -8.00
N ILE A 68 -8.02 -5.24 -7.76
CA ILE A 68 -8.16 -6.47 -7.01
C ILE A 68 -7.10 -6.51 -5.92
N GLU A 69 -7.46 -7.08 -4.79
CA GLU A 69 -6.57 -7.33 -3.66
C GLU A 69 -6.69 -8.80 -3.28
N ALA A 70 -5.57 -9.43 -2.97
CA ALA A 70 -5.54 -10.79 -2.50
C ALA A 70 -4.50 -10.93 -1.39
N SER A 71 -4.78 -11.78 -0.40
CA SER A 71 -3.84 -12.18 0.61
C SER A 71 -3.97 -13.65 0.94
N VAL A 72 -2.86 -14.25 1.35
CA VAL A 72 -2.79 -15.62 1.82
C VAL A 72 -1.81 -15.72 2.97
N ASN A 73 -2.17 -16.50 3.97
CA ASN A 73 -1.25 -16.98 5.01
C ASN A 73 -1.47 -18.48 5.17
N TYR A 74 -0.38 -19.24 5.18
CA TYR A 74 -0.42 -20.69 5.31
C TYR A 74 0.58 -21.16 6.37
N ALA A 75 0.07 -21.75 7.45
CA ALA A 75 0.86 -22.42 8.47
C ALA A 75 1.34 -23.79 7.93
N LEU A 76 2.62 -24.07 8.05
CA LEU A 76 3.25 -25.26 7.44
C LEU A 76 3.26 -26.47 8.36
N ASP A 77 2.57 -26.42 9.50
CA ASP A 77 2.55 -27.48 10.50
C ASP A 77 2.00 -28.81 9.97
N ASP A 78 1.08 -28.78 9.02
CA ASP A 78 0.44 -29.94 8.40
C ASP A 78 1.24 -30.49 7.20
N VAL A 79 2.23 -29.75 6.72
CA VAL A 79 3.07 -30.18 5.59
C VAL A 79 4.17 -31.16 6.04
N SER A 80 4.86 -30.83 7.12
CA SER A 80 5.92 -31.66 7.68
C SER A 80 6.26 -31.24 9.11
N PRO A 81 6.53 -32.18 10.03
CA PRO A 81 6.96 -31.87 11.40
C PRO A 81 8.22 -30.98 11.47
N ILE A 82 9.10 -31.03 10.47
CA ILE A 82 10.31 -30.20 10.41
C ILE A 82 9.97 -28.71 10.11
N LEU A 83 8.79 -28.47 9.56
CA LEU A 83 8.30 -27.14 9.24
C LEU A 83 7.35 -26.57 10.32
N SER A 84 7.21 -27.30 11.43
CA SER A 84 6.36 -26.84 12.53
C SER A 84 6.80 -25.47 13.05
N GLY A 85 5.81 -24.60 13.24
CA GLY A 85 6.02 -23.23 13.64
C GLY A 85 6.36 -22.26 12.51
N PHE A 86 6.56 -22.75 11.26
CA PHE A 86 6.70 -21.88 10.10
C PHE A 86 5.35 -21.55 9.47
N ASP A 87 5.25 -20.32 8.98
CA ASP A 87 4.17 -19.88 8.10
C ASP A 87 4.74 -19.10 6.91
N VAL A 88 4.03 -19.16 5.79
CA VAL A 88 4.30 -18.34 4.61
C VAL A 88 3.10 -17.43 4.38
N TYR A 89 3.38 -16.19 4.01
CA TYR A 89 2.32 -15.24 3.71
C TYR A 89 2.66 -14.40 2.48
N ALA A 90 1.62 -14.05 1.75
CA ALA A 90 1.72 -13.14 0.63
C ALA A 90 0.52 -12.21 0.60
N SER A 91 0.73 -11.00 0.11
CA SER A 91 -0.33 -10.08 -0.27
C SER A 91 0.00 -9.44 -1.61
N TYR A 92 -1.03 -9.17 -2.39
CA TYR A 92 -0.90 -8.50 -3.68
C TYR A 92 -2.09 -7.58 -3.92
N ALA A 93 -1.81 -6.37 -4.41
CA ALA A 93 -2.81 -5.42 -4.85
C ALA A 93 -2.49 -4.93 -6.26
N TYR A 94 -3.46 -5.05 -7.14
CA TYR A 94 -3.48 -4.37 -8.44
C TYR A 94 -4.47 -3.22 -8.37
N VAL A 95 -3.99 -2.00 -8.66
CA VAL A 95 -4.80 -0.77 -8.62
C VAL A 95 -4.63 0.00 -9.92
N ASP A 96 -5.70 0.14 -10.68
CA ASP A 96 -5.75 1.03 -11.83
C ASP A 96 -6.46 2.34 -11.44
N ALA A 97 -5.67 3.35 -11.10
CA ALA A 97 -6.12 4.67 -10.71
C ALA A 97 -5.97 5.63 -11.90
N THR A 98 -7.07 6.17 -12.42
CA THR A 98 -7.10 6.99 -13.62
C THR A 98 -7.85 8.30 -13.42
N ILE A 99 -7.36 9.36 -14.06
CA ILE A 99 -8.01 10.67 -14.13
C ILE A 99 -9.20 10.57 -15.10
N ARG A 100 -10.37 11.00 -14.65
CA ARG A 100 -11.63 10.99 -15.42
C ARG A 100 -12.17 12.38 -15.69
N GLU A 101 -11.58 13.41 -15.14
CA GLU A 101 -11.93 14.79 -15.45
C GLU A 101 -11.58 15.08 -16.91
N ASP A 102 -12.46 15.85 -17.58
CA ASP A 102 -12.24 16.27 -18.96
C ASP A 102 -11.06 17.24 -19.04
N GLY A 103 -10.19 17.04 -20.00
CA GLY A 103 -8.98 17.84 -20.17
C GLY A 103 -7.82 17.04 -20.69
N PRO A 104 -6.63 17.66 -20.78
CA PRO A 104 -5.44 17.06 -21.40
C PRO A 104 -4.92 15.81 -20.66
N ASN A 105 -5.24 15.66 -19.39
CA ASN A 105 -4.78 14.54 -18.55
C ASN A 105 -5.80 13.42 -18.41
N LYS A 106 -6.95 13.49 -19.11
CA LYS A 106 -7.98 12.45 -19.06
C LYS A 106 -7.42 11.10 -19.54
N GLY A 107 -7.61 10.07 -18.72
CA GLY A 107 -7.11 8.72 -18.97
C GLY A 107 -5.70 8.48 -18.43
N ASN A 108 -4.97 9.50 -18.02
CA ASN A 108 -3.68 9.35 -17.38
C ASN A 108 -3.82 8.72 -15.98
N ARG A 109 -2.74 8.10 -15.52
CA ARG A 109 -2.67 7.55 -14.17
C ARG A 109 -2.67 8.68 -13.14
N VAL A 110 -3.36 8.45 -12.04
CA VAL A 110 -3.28 9.32 -10.87
C VAL A 110 -1.83 9.30 -10.34
N PRO A 111 -1.19 10.44 -10.09
CA PRO A 111 0.16 10.50 -9.51
C PRO A 111 0.27 9.76 -8.19
N PHE A 112 1.48 9.28 -7.91
CA PHE A 112 1.82 8.51 -6.71
C PHE A 112 0.96 7.25 -6.51
N SER A 113 0.35 6.74 -7.59
CA SER A 113 -0.42 5.51 -7.60
C SER A 113 0.31 4.45 -8.40
N SER A 114 1.02 3.55 -7.72
CA SER A 114 1.62 2.38 -8.36
C SER A 114 0.56 1.32 -8.64
N LYS A 115 0.67 0.67 -9.82
CA LYS A 115 -0.30 -0.35 -10.23
C LYS A 115 -0.21 -1.64 -9.45
N ASN A 116 1.00 -2.03 -9.07
CA ASN A 116 1.24 -3.30 -8.41
C ASN A 116 1.99 -3.07 -7.11
N LYS A 117 1.47 -3.63 -6.03
CA LYS A 117 2.11 -3.67 -4.71
C LYS A 117 1.97 -5.07 -4.16
N GLY A 118 2.93 -5.52 -3.39
CA GLY A 118 2.81 -6.80 -2.73
C GLY A 118 3.86 -7.03 -1.67
N THR A 119 3.58 -8.03 -0.88
CA THR A 119 4.46 -8.54 0.17
C THR A 119 4.55 -10.05 0.03
N LEU A 120 5.73 -10.59 0.24
CA LEU A 120 5.96 -12.03 0.39
C LEU A 120 6.83 -12.21 1.61
N GLY A 121 6.46 -13.12 2.51
CA GLY A 121 7.22 -13.34 3.72
C GLY A 121 7.11 -14.75 4.27
N VAL A 122 8.02 -15.03 5.19
CA VAL A 122 8.08 -16.26 5.98
C VAL A 122 8.13 -15.85 7.45
N GLY A 123 7.23 -16.41 8.23
CA GLY A 123 7.21 -16.33 9.67
C GLY A 123 7.73 -17.61 10.33
N TYR A 124 8.21 -17.48 11.54
CA TYR A 124 8.57 -18.59 12.40
C TYR A 124 8.19 -18.27 13.83
N THR A 125 7.43 -19.17 14.45
CA THR A 125 7.02 -19.05 15.85
C THR A 125 7.17 -20.41 16.53
N GLN A 126 8.13 -20.54 17.46
CA GLN A 126 8.29 -21.75 18.24
C GLN A 126 8.77 -21.40 19.66
N GLY A 127 7.97 -21.82 20.65
CA GLY A 127 8.25 -21.48 22.04
C GLY A 127 8.32 -19.95 22.23
N PRO A 128 9.42 -19.45 22.84
CA PRO A 128 9.57 -17.99 23.08
C PRO A 128 10.06 -17.23 21.85
N TRP A 129 10.46 -17.91 20.78
CA TRP A 129 11.05 -17.28 19.59
C TRP A 129 9.99 -16.92 18.57
N LYS A 130 10.12 -15.71 18.02
CA LYS A 130 9.40 -15.27 16.82
C LYS A 130 10.39 -14.65 15.86
N ALA A 131 10.37 -15.08 14.61
CA ALA A 131 11.20 -14.53 13.54
C ALA A 131 10.35 -14.25 12.31
N ASN A 132 10.76 -13.29 11.51
CA ASN A 132 10.08 -12.91 10.29
C ASN A 132 11.11 -12.41 9.28
N LEU A 133 10.94 -12.81 8.02
CA LEU A 133 11.65 -12.29 6.87
C LEU A 133 10.63 -11.98 5.79
N ASP A 134 10.61 -10.75 5.30
CA ASP A 134 9.69 -10.33 4.26
C ASP A 134 10.34 -9.49 3.17
N SER A 135 9.75 -9.52 1.99
CA SER A 135 10.01 -8.58 0.91
C SER A 135 8.76 -7.78 0.59
N ASN A 136 8.92 -6.48 0.40
CA ASN A 136 7.85 -5.59 -0.05
C ASN A 136 8.25 -5.00 -1.40
N PHE A 137 7.36 -5.10 -2.38
CA PHE A 137 7.58 -4.52 -3.69
C PHE A 137 6.49 -3.54 -4.09
N GLN A 138 6.87 -2.59 -4.93
CA GLN A 138 5.98 -1.62 -5.52
C GLN A 138 6.45 -1.33 -6.95
N SER A 139 5.51 -1.32 -7.92
CA SER A 139 5.82 -0.92 -9.30
C SER A 139 6.00 0.60 -9.42
N ASN A 140 6.50 1.04 -10.58
CA ASN A 140 6.65 2.45 -10.89
C ASN A 140 5.35 3.25 -10.77
N GLN A 141 5.49 4.55 -10.55
CA GLN A 141 4.41 5.54 -10.47
C GLN A 141 4.86 6.85 -11.08
N PHE A 142 3.93 7.71 -11.46
CA PHE A 142 4.24 9.04 -11.96
C PHE A 142 4.18 10.09 -10.84
N ALA A 143 5.01 11.11 -10.93
CA ALA A 143 4.98 12.23 -9.99
C ALA A 143 3.91 13.27 -10.35
N ASP A 144 3.46 13.33 -11.62
CA ASP A 144 2.60 14.38 -12.16
C ASP A 144 1.40 13.84 -12.93
N ASN A 145 0.37 14.69 -13.11
CA ASN A 145 -0.87 14.37 -13.82
C ASN A 145 -0.69 14.14 -15.32
N ALA A 146 0.36 14.71 -15.94
CA ALA A 146 0.65 14.51 -17.36
C ALA A 146 1.31 13.16 -17.64
N ASN A 147 1.72 12.45 -16.58
CA ASN A 147 2.48 11.20 -16.64
C ASN A 147 3.79 11.35 -17.41
N THR A 148 4.50 12.42 -17.14
CA THR A 148 5.81 12.70 -17.70
C THR A 148 6.78 11.58 -17.36
N ARG A 149 7.61 11.16 -18.33
CA ARG A 149 8.60 10.10 -18.09
C ARG A 149 9.95 10.64 -17.64
N ALA A 150 10.34 11.79 -18.21
CA ALA A 150 11.60 12.44 -17.85
C ALA A 150 11.46 13.13 -16.49
N GLU A 151 12.44 12.90 -15.63
CA GLU A 151 12.50 13.56 -14.33
C GLU A 151 12.93 15.02 -14.52
N SER A 152 12.23 15.95 -13.84
CA SER A 152 12.62 17.35 -13.76
C SER A 152 13.70 17.56 -12.68
N ALA A 153 14.48 18.61 -12.82
CA ALA A 153 15.57 18.90 -11.88
C ALA A 153 15.11 19.11 -10.41
N ASP A 154 13.87 19.53 -10.24
CA ASP A 154 13.23 19.74 -8.94
C ASP A 154 12.43 18.52 -8.43
N GLY A 155 12.40 17.43 -9.21
CA GLY A 155 11.65 16.20 -8.87
C GLY A 155 10.12 16.34 -8.93
N SER A 156 9.58 17.46 -9.43
CA SER A 156 8.13 17.68 -9.48
C SER A 156 7.43 16.88 -10.58
N THR A 157 8.15 16.43 -11.60
CA THR A 157 7.64 15.56 -12.66
C THR A 157 8.57 14.37 -12.88
N GLY A 158 8.05 13.31 -13.49
CA GLY A 158 8.85 12.16 -13.88
C GLY A 158 8.26 10.83 -13.47
N LEU A 159 8.86 9.77 -13.98
CA LEU A 159 8.55 8.39 -13.63
C LEU A 159 9.39 7.97 -12.42
N ILE A 160 8.76 7.81 -11.29
CA ILE A 160 9.38 7.27 -10.07
C ILE A 160 9.51 5.76 -10.25
N PRO A 161 10.72 5.18 -10.22
CA PRO A 161 10.92 3.75 -10.41
C PRO A 161 10.27 2.93 -9.30
N GLY A 162 9.92 1.68 -9.63
CA GLY A 162 9.51 0.70 -8.63
C GLY A 162 10.69 0.24 -7.79
N TYR A 163 10.40 -0.36 -6.67
CA TYR A 163 11.42 -0.89 -5.76
C TYR A 163 10.96 -2.21 -5.11
N MET A 164 11.94 -2.91 -4.56
CA MET A 164 11.74 -4.07 -3.68
C MET A 164 12.69 -3.92 -2.49
N ILE A 165 12.16 -4.07 -1.28
CA ILE A 165 12.93 -4.01 -0.04
C ILE A 165 12.76 -5.31 0.73
N PHE A 166 13.79 -5.70 1.47
CA PHE A 166 13.79 -6.88 2.33
C PHE A 166 13.94 -6.45 3.79
N ASN A 167 13.14 -7.05 4.66
CA ASN A 167 13.14 -6.75 6.08
C ASN A 167 13.25 -8.05 6.86
N SER A 168 13.84 -7.97 8.05
CA SER A 168 13.92 -9.08 8.99
C SER A 168 13.66 -8.60 10.41
N ARG A 169 13.04 -9.46 11.20
CA ARG A 169 12.82 -9.20 12.63
C ARG A 169 12.92 -10.53 13.40
N VAL A 170 13.57 -10.49 14.56
CA VAL A 170 13.59 -11.58 15.52
C VAL A 170 13.15 -11.04 16.88
N ALA A 171 12.35 -11.80 17.59
CA ALA A 171 11.90 -11.45 18.94
C ALA A 171 11.98 -12.65 19.87
N TYR A 172 12.20 -12.38 21.14
CA TYR A 172 12.21 -13.36 22.20
C TYR A 172 11.28 -12.90 23.34
N ASP A 173 10.40 -13.78 23.75
CA ASP A 173 9.46 -13.58 24.85
C ASP A 173 9.97 -14.29 26.09
N PHE A 174 10.32 -13.54 27.13
CA PHE A 174 10.83 -14.08 28.41
C PHE A 174 9.73 -14.65 29.29
N GLY A 175 8.47 -14.41 28.94
CA GLY A 175 7.29 -14.90 29.67
C GLY A 175 7.14 -14.33 31.08
N PRO A 176 6.26 -14.96 31.89
CA PRO A 176 5.89 -14.42 33.21
C PRO A 176 7.04 -14.32 34.22
N LYS A 177 8.13 -15.08 34.03
CA LYS A 177 9.29 -15.05 34.93
C LYS A 177 10.02 -13.69 34.92
N LEU A 178 9.90 -12.93 33.85
CA LEU A 178 10.47 -11.59 33.68
C LEU A 178 9.39 -10.56 33.36
N ALA A 179 8.21 -10.67 34.00
CA ALA A 179 7.11 -9.73 33.84
C ALA A 179 6.67 -9.57 32.38
N ASP A 180 6.64 -10.66 31.62
CA ASP A 180 6.27 -10.70 30.19
C ASP A 180 7.13 -9.80 29.29
N LEU A 181 8.41 -9.62 29.68
CA LEU A 181 9.36 -8.87 28.86
C LEU A 181 9.50 -9.51 27.49
N ASN A 182 9.28 -8.72 26.43
CA ASN A 182 9.55 -9.10 25.06
C ASN A 182 10.65 -8.20 24.48
N VAL A 183 11.69 -8.83 23.93
CA VAL A 183 12.80 -8.11 23.28
C VAL A 183 12.81 -8.45 21.81
N ALA A 184 12.89 -7.43 20.96
CA ALA A 184 12.93 -7.61 19.53
C ALA A 184 14.05 -6.80 18.88
N PHE A 185 14.66 -7.38 17.85
CA PHE A 185 15.61 -6.74 16.96
C PHE A 185 15.12 -6.87 15.52
N GLY A 186 15.22 -5.80 14.75
CA GLY A 186 14.81 -5.82 13.35
C GLY A 186 15.70 -4.93 12.49
N VAL A 187 15.88 -5.36 11.24
CA VAL A 187 16.58 -4.61 10.19
C VAL A 187 15.61 -4.42 9.04
N LYS A 188 15.47 -3.18 8.57
CA LYS A 188 14.70 -2.84 7.37
C LYS A 188 15.63 -2.54 6.23
N ASN A 189 15.21 -2.90 5.01
CA ASN A 189 15.96 -2.65 3.78
C ASN A 189 17.38 -3.25 3.83
N ILE A 190 17.46 -4.57 4.03
CA ILE A 190 18.73 -5.29 4.31
C ILE A 190 19.72 -5.22 3.15
N LEU A 191 19.22 -5.09 1.90
CA LEU A 191 20.04 -5.18 0.69
C LEU A 191 20.42 -3.81 0.09
N ASN A 192 20.15 -2.71 0.81
CA ASN A 192 20.47 -1.37 0.30
C ASN A 192 21.29 -0.56 1.30
#